data_74660acf2a15db864a6e03525d4a3bae
#
_entry.id   74660acf2a15db864a6e03525d4a3bae
#
_cell.length_a   1.000
_cell.length_b   1.000
_cell.length_c   1.000
_cell.angle_alpha   90.00
_cell.angle_beta   90.00
_cell.angle_gamma   90.00
#
_symmetry.space_group_name_H-M   'P 1'
#
loop_
_entity.id
_entity.type
_entity.pdbx_description
1 polymer ?
#
loop_
_entity_poly.entity_id
_entity_poly.type
_entity_poly.pdbx_seq_one_letter_code
_entity_poly.pdbx_strand_id
1 'polypeptide(L)'
;VQGFHDWNVDPHMAVPVINTLLDTGIEAKVLLGQWDHDYPDRPDYQKQRSDPGRGSEAYPQMVRFDWMQDLLEWFTYYLQEKGPKPSLYMEIQNNRGEWRVEERYPAKDSRVIEMPLGGNNLTLVSESALGTSVYPGMEATNDQVVFETNVFTTDFRFGGLPQLHLDVTPAGPGGSIYALMEDCSADNECIHIGHAIMDLRYHEGGTEYQNVIPGVTIRAKMEFFAMDVLIPEGHKIKLSLRDIGEDYLPPSTEAAVDIDVSGSSVLRIHEINTDQKIFFEPPVCMHEDCLSE
;
A
#
# COMPACT_ATOMS: atom_id res chain seq x y z
N VAL A 1 12.58 10.04 -5.43
CA VAL A 1 11.85 10.26 -4.17
C VAL A 1 10.39 10.00 -4.44
N GLN A 2 9.77 9.10 -3.67
CA GLN A 2 8.37 8.71 -3.85
C GLN A 2 7.73 8.40 -2.50
N GLY A 3 6.51 8.92 -2.26
CA GLY A 3 5.67 8.55 -1.12
C GLY A 3 4.84 7.30 -1.40
N PHE A 4 4.73 6.40 -0.42
CA PHE A 4 3.85 5.24 -0.53
C PHE A 4 2.36 5.60 -0.52
N HIS A 5 2.02 6.74 0.05
CA HIS A 5 0.65 7.25 0.13
C HIS A 5 0.38 8.39 -0.86
N ASP A 6 1.23 8.55 -1.86
CA ASP A 6 1.02 9.55 -2.92
C ASP A 6 -0.17 9.11 -3.80
N TRP A 7 -1.29 9.79 -3.59
CA TRP A 7 -2.55 9.52 -4.30
C TRP A 7 -2.62 10.20 -5.68
N ASN A 8 -1.69 11.11 -5.96
CA ASN A 8 -1.67 11.87 -7.21
C ASN A 8 -0.63 11.31 -8.21
N VAL A 9 0.48 10.80 -7.68
CA VAL A 9 1.49 10.07 -8.47
C VAL A 9 1.65 8.69 -7.84
N ASP A 10 0.90 7.74 -8.34
CA ASP A 10 0.79 6.41 -7.76
C ASP A 10 2.14 5.70 -7.64
N PRO A 11 2.51 5.24 -6.43
CA PRO A 11 3.78 4.57 -6.20
C PRO A 11 3.91 3.26 -6.97
N HIS A 12 2.80 2.58 -7.30
CA HIS A 12 2.84 1.36 -8.10
C HIS A 12 3.29 1.60 -9.54
N MET A 13 3.20 2.83 -10.04
CA MET A 13 3.76 3.21 -11.34
C MET A 13 5.27 3.50 -11.23
N ALA A 14 5.72 4.06 -10.12
CA ALA A 14 7.12 4.39 -9.91
C ALA A 14 8.00 3.15 -9.72
N VAL A 15 7.54 2.17 -8.96
CA VAL A 15 8.31 0.95 -8.62
C VAL A 15 8.75 0.16 -9.86
N PRO A 16 7.89 -0.18 -10.84
CA PRO A 16 8.31 -0.85 -12.06
C PRO A 16 9.32 -0.04 -12.88
N VAL A 17 9.15 1.27 -12.95
CA VAL A 17 10.10 2.17 -13.66
C VAL A 17 11.47 2.14 -12.98
N ILE A 18 11.54 2.28 -11.67
CA ILE A 18 12.77 2.20 -10.89
C ILE A 18 13.47 0.86 -11.13
N ASN A 19 12.75 -0.24 -11.02
CA ASN A 19 13.30 -1.56 -11.25
C ASN A 19 13.84 -1.74 -12.69
N THR A 20 13.12 -1.21 -13.68
CA THR A 20 13.57 -1.24 -15.09
C THR A 20 14.89 -0.46 -15.27
N LEU A 21 15.01 0.71 -14.65
CA LEU A 21 16.26 1.49 -14.69
C LEU A 21 17.43 0.70 -14.09
N LEU A 22 17.23 0.09 -12.93
CA LEU A 22 18.26 -0.72 -12.27
C LEU A 22 18.62 -1.97 -13.10
N ASP A 23 17.65 -2.66 -13.69
CA ASP A 23 17.87 -3.83 -14.55
C ASP A 23 18.67 -3.48 -15.83
N THR A 24 18.55 -2.26 -16.31
CA THR A 24 19.35 -1.75 -17.46
C THR A 24 20.71 -1.20 -17.07
N GLY A 25 21.08 -1.28 -15.78
CA GLY A 25 22.37 -0.81 -15.27
C GLY A 25 22.46 0.70 -15.10
N ILE A 26 21.34 1.41 -15.13
CA ILE A 26 21.30 2.84 -14.84
C ILE A 26 21.47 3.05 -13.33
N GLU A 27 22.41 3.91 -12.97
CA GLU A 27 22.63 4.27 -11.57
C GLU A 27 21.46 5.08 -11.03
N ALA A 28 20.92 4.67 -9.89
CA ALA A 28 19.81 5.34 -9.23
C ALA A 28 19.98 5.32 -7.70
N LYS A 29 19.63 6.41 -7.05
CA LYS A 29 19.38 6.47 -5.61
C LYS A 29 17.87 6.65 -5.44
N VAL A 30 17.27 5.89 -4.53
CA VAL A 30 15.81 5.86 -4.34
C VAL A 30 15.48 6.11 -2.88
N LEU A 31 14.50 6.95 -2.64
CA LEU A 31 13.93 7.25 -1.34
C LEU A 31 12.44 6.96 -1.39
N LEU A 32 11.99 5.93 -0.68
CA LEU A 32 10.59 5.53 -0.54
C LEU A 32 10.15 5.71 0.90
N GLY A 33 9.14 6.53 1.15
CA GLY A 33 8.68 6.80 2.51
C GLY A 33 7.17 6.91 2.64
N GLN A 34 6.70 7.08 3.87
CA GLN A 34 5.28 7.04 4.23
C GLN A 34 4.59 8.41 4.06
N TRP A 35 5.09 9.27 3.21
CA TRP A 35 4.44 10.53 2.88
C TRP A 35 3.50 10.40 1.69
N ASP A 36 2.70 11.40 1.55
CA ASP A 36 1.71 11.61 0.52
C ASP A 36 2.28 12.47 -0.63
N HIS A 37 1.42 13.09 -1.46
CA HIS A 37 1.84 13.99 -2.53
C HIS A 37 2.38 15.30 -1.97
N ASP A 38 3.47 15.24 -1.23
CA ASP A 38 4.15 16.37 -0.60
C ASP A 38 5.65 16.09 -0.42
N TYR A 39 6.37 17.10 0.09
CA TYR A 39 7.79 16.97 0.36
C TYR A 39 8.05 16.15 1.62
N PRO A 40 9.12 15.34 1.61
CA PRO A 40 9.43 14.45 2.74
C PRO A 40 9.71 15.14 4.08
N ASP A 41 9.99 16.44 4.09
CA ASP A 41 10.38 17.24 5.25
C ASP A 41 9.25 18.07 5.86
N ARG A 42 7.97 17.79 5.52
CA ARG A 42 6.83 18.58 5.97
C ARG A 42 5.95 17.88 6.99
N PRO A 43 6.32 17.91 8.29
CA PRO A 43 5.55 17.24 9.33
C PRO A 43 4.15 17.85 9.53
N ASP A 44 4.02 19.17 9.38
CA ASP A 44 2.75 19.86 9.63
C ASP A 44 1.66 19.53 8.61
N TYR A 45 2.05 19.21 7.39
CA TYR A 45 1.11 18.81 6.35
C TYR A 45 0.51 17.44 6.64
N GLN A 46 1.31 16.56 7.20
CA GLN A 46 0.90 15.20 7.55
C GLN A 46 -0.05 15.17 8.75
N LYS A 47 0.08 16.11 9.67
CA LYS A 47 -0.80 16.26 10.84
C LYS A 47 -2.23 16.69 10.51
N GLN A 48 -2.45 17.30 9.36
CA GLN A 48 -3.77 17.82 8.95
C GLN A 48 -4.64 16.78 8.26
N ARG A 49 -4.15 15.58 8.04
CA ARG A 49 -4.87 14.56 7.31
C ARG A 49 -5.63 13.66 8.26
N SER A 50 -6.90 13.45 7.95
CA SER A 50 -7.82 12.61 8.71
C SER A 50 -7.57 11.11 8.54
N ASP A 51 -6.60 10.73 7.69
CA ASP A 51 -6.31 9.33 7.37
C ASP A 51 -5.09 8.85 8.18
N PRO A 52 -5.31 8.08 9.26
CA PRO A 52 -4.23 7.49 10.04
C PRO A 52 -3.45 6.50 9.15
N GLY A 53 -2.13 6.62 9.13
CA GLY A 53 -1.26 5.82 8.27
C GLY A 53 -0.76 6.56 7.03
N ARG A 54 -1.25 7.77 6.77
CA ARG A 54 -0.74 8.66 5.73
C ARG A 54 0.07 9.83 6.32
N GLY A 55 1.05 9.54 7.16
CA GLY A 55 1.82 10.58 7.85
C GLY A 55 1.00 11.33 8.87
N SER A 56 0.16 10.63 9.60
CA SER A 56 -0.71 11.18 10.64
C SER A 56 0.03 11.43 11.96
N GLU A 57 -0.65 12.04 12.91
CA GLU A 57 -0.17 12.17 14.29
C GLU A 57 0.23 10.83 14.93
N ALA A 58 -0.30 9.70 14.44
CA ALA A 58 0.06 8.37 14.93
C ALA A 58 1.53 7.99 14.62
N TYR A 59 2.14 8.60 13.58
CA TYR A 59 3.51 8.30 13.14
C TYR A 59 4.28 9.58 12.83
N PRO A 60 4.63 10.40 13.83
CA PRO A 60 5.28 11.70 13.64
C PRO A 60 6.70 11.61 13.06
N GLN A 61 7.34 10.46 13.12
CA GLN A 61 8.69 10.21 12.61
C GLN A 61 8.75 9.91 11.10
N MET A 62 7.65 10.06 10.39
CA MET A 62 7.58 9.76 8.95
C MET A 62 8.16 10.85 8.06
N VAL A 63 8.95 11.74 8.60
CA VAL A 63 9.61 12.82 7.87
C VAL A 63 11.06 12.48 7.55
N ARG A 64 11.57 13.07 6.47
CA ARG A 64 12.95 12.94 6.05
C ARG A 64 13.53 14.32 5.77
N PHE A 65 14.32 14.86 6.70
CA PHE A 65 14.83 16.23 6.61
C PHE A 65 16.03 16.40 5.70
N ASP A 66 16.84 15.37 5.51
CA ASP A 66 18.07 15.41 4.72
C ASP A 66 17.87 15.10 3.22
N TRP A 67 16.65 14.92 2.76
CA TRP A 67 16.36 14.57 1.37
C TRP A 67 16.87 15.60 0.35
N MET A 68 16.82 16.88 0.70
CA MET A 68 17.36 17.96 -0.15
C MET A 68 18.89 17.93 -0.21
N GLN A 69 19.56 17.54 0.88
CA GLN A 69 21.00 17.36 0.90
C GLN A 69 21.42 16.20 -0.02
N ASP A 70 20.72 15.08 0.04
CA ASP A 70 20.90 13.94 -0.86
C ASP A 70 20.75 14.35 -2.32
N LEU A 71 19.74 15.15 -2.63
CA LEU A 71 19.49 15.65 -3.98
C LEU A 71 20.60 16.60 -4.45
N LEU A 72 21.08 17.49 -3.56
CA LEU A 72 22.19 18.40 -3.85
C LEU A 72 23.49 17.63 -4.12
N GLU A 73 23.80 16.62 -3.31
CA GLU A 73 24.98 15.76 -3.50
C GLU A 73 24.92 15.01 -4.82
N TRP A 74 23.75 14.45 -5.17
CA TRP A 74 23.50 13.80 -6.45
C TRP A 74 23.81 14.71 -7.63
N PHE A 75 23.21 15.89 -7.68
CA PHE A 75 23.42 16.85 -8.79
C PHE A 75 24.83 17.44 -8.80
N THR A 76 25.44 17.63 -7.64
CA THR A 76 26.83 18.11 -7.56
C THR A 76 27.78 17.10 -8.17
N TYR A 77 27.59 15.81 -7.93
CA TYR A 77 28.41 14.77 -8.51
C TYR A 77 28.15 14.60 -10.01
N TYR A 78 26.90 14.34 -10.41
CA TYR A 78 26.60 13.98 -11.80
C TYR A 78 26.58 15.15 -12.78
N LEU A 79 26.29 16.36 -12.34
CA LEU A 79 26.23 17.53 -13.24
C LEU A 79 27.45 18.42 -13.15
N GLN A 80 28.14 18.44 -12.02
CA GLN A 80 29.33 19.30 -11.83
C GLN A 80 30.64 18.52 -11.74
N GLU A 81 30.55 17.18 -11.68
CA GLU A 81 31.74 16.31 -11.50
C GLU A 81 32.55 16.64 -10.22
N LYS A 82 31.80 17.00 -9.14
CA LYS A 82 32.42 17.41 -7.87
C LYS A 82 31.87 16.55 -6.71
N GLY A 83 32.70 16.47 -5.66
CA GLY A 83 32.31 15.71 -4.46
C GLY A 83 32.48 14.19 -4.61
N PRO A 84 32.18 13.43 -3.57
CA PRO A 84 32.16 11.97 -3.60
C PRO A 84 31.02 11.45 -4.42
N LYS A 85 31.16 10.25 -4.98
CA LYS A 85 30.02 9.55 -5.63
C LYS A 85 28.97 9.21 -4.60
N PRO A 86 27.69 9.58 -4.83
CA PRO A 86 26.60 9.23 -3.94
C PRO A 86 26.40 7.70 -3.84
N SER A 87 25.87 7.25 -2.73
CA SER A 87 25.47 5.85 -2.54
C SER A 87 24.31 5.48 -3.46
N LEU A 88 24.38 4.29 -4.04
CA LEU A 88 23.40 3.81 -5.04
C LEU A 88 22.57 2.66 -4.44
N TYR A 89 21.70 2.99 -3.52
CA TYR A 89 20.79 2.03 -2.91
C TYR A 89 19.42 2.68 -2.67
N MET A 90 18.46 1.88 -2.30
CA MET A 90 17.15 2.34 -1.88
C MET A 90 17.10 2.49 -0.38
N GLU A 91 16.55 3.58 0.08
CA GLU A 91 16.18 3.80 1.46
C GLU A 91 14.67 3.74 1.56
N ILE A 92 14.19 2.83 2.39
CA ILE A 92 12.77 2.50 2.46
C ILE A 92 12.28 2.63 3.89
N GLN A 93 11.19 3.37 4.07
CA GLN A 93 10.53 3.54 5.35
C GLN A 93 9.28 2.66 5.44
N ASN A 94 9.12 1.94 6.55
CA ASN A 94 7.88 1.23 6.83
C ASN A 94 6.82 2.14 7.52
N ASN A 95 5.61 1.62 7.69
CA ASN A 95 4.49 2.32 8.32
C ASN A 95 4.69 2.67 9.81
N ARG A 96 5.79 2.26 10.41
CA ARG A 96 6.17 2.58 11.80
C ARG A 96 7.34 3.57 11.88
N GLY A 97 7.79 4.08 10.73
CA GLY A 97 8.85 5.07 10.64
C GLY A 97 10.27 4.49 10.63
N GLU A 98 10.43 3.16 10.68
CA GLU A 98 11.75 2.54 10.62
C GLU A 98 12.30 2.59 9.19
N TRP A 99 13.56 2.98 9.06
CA TRP A 99 14.28 3.05 7.80
C TRP A 99 15.23 1.90 7.61
N ARG A 100 15.26 1.36 6.40
CA ARG A 100 16.26 0.35 6.01
C ARG A 100 16.78 0.58 4.60
N VAL A 101 17.93 -0.04 4.33
CA VAL A 101 18.58 -0.03 3.01
C VAL A 101 18.24 -1.31 2.25
N GLU A 102 17.89 -1.16 0.98
CA GLU A 102 17.65 -2.26 0.05
C GLU A 102 18.37 -2.02 -1.29
N GLU A 103 18.66 -3.10 -2.00
CA GLU A 103 19.18 -3.03 -3.36
C GLU A 103 18.06 -2.86 -4.41
N ARG A 104 16.85 -3.31 -4.07
CA ARG A 104 15.70 -3.36 -4.97
C ARG A 104 14.39 -3.36 -4.16
N TYR A 105 13.29 -2.98 -4.82
CA TYR A 105 11.97 -3.04 -4.21
C TYR A 105 10.95 -3.73 -5.14
N PRO A 106 10.18 -4.76 -4.69
CA PRO A 106 10.30 -5.40 -3.37
C PRO A 106 11.70 -5.93 -3.09
N ALA A 107 12.05 -6.15 -1.81
CA ALA A 107 13.34 -6.68 -1.42
C ALA A 107 13.65 -7.98 -2.20
N LYS A 108 14.85 -8.09 -2.73
CA LYS A 108 15.25 -9.21 -3.62
C LYS A 108 15.16 -10.59 -2.95
N ASP A 109 15.33 -10.62 -1.64
CA ASP A 109 15.26 -11.81 -0.79
C ASP A 109 13.90 -11.98 -0.10
N SER A 110 12.89 -11.18 -0.50
CA SER A 110 11.53 -11.34 -0.01
C SER A 110 10.92 -12.67 -0.46
N ARG A 111 10.07 -13.23 0.38
CA ARG A 111 9.33 -14.47 0.11
C ARG A 111 7.86 -14.16 -0.17
N VAL A 112 7.35 -14.63 -1.29
CA VAL A 112 5.91 -14.55 -1.56
C VAL A 112 5.17 -15.49 -0.62
N ILE A 113 4.22 -14.94 0.13
CA ILE A 113 3.28 -15.67 0.97
C ILE A 113 1.89 -15.55 0.34
N GLU A 114 1.18 -16.66 0.27
CA GLU A 114 -0.22 -16.71 -0.14
C GLU A 114 -1.10 -16.94 1.10
N MET A 115 -2.07 -16.06 1.30
CA MET A 115 -3.07 -16.14 2.37
C MET A 115 -4.45 -16.40 1.74
N PRO A 116 -4.92 -17.66 1.71
CA PRO A 116 -6.23 -17.98 1.17
C PRO A 116 -7.36 -17.30 1.96
N LEU A 117 -8.30 -16.70 1.25
CA LEU A 117 -9.50 -16.12 1.85
C LEU A 117 -10.47 -17.26 2.19
N GLY A 118 -10.91 -17.32 3.45
CA GLY A 118 -11.75 -18.40 3.98
C GLY A 118 -10.99 -19.68 4.37
N GLY A 119 -9.63 -19.66 4.34
CA GLY A 119 -8.77 -20.73 4.81
C GLY A 119 -8.23 -20.50 6.23
N ASN A 120 -7.17 -21.24 6.61
CA ASN A 120 -6.59 -21.20 7.95
C ASN A 120 -5.90 -19.87 8.30
N ASN A 121 -5.53 -19.06 7.30
CA ASN A 121 -4.74 -17.84 7.51
C ASN A 121 -5.60 -16.57 7.50
N LEU A 122 -6.74 -16.60 6.80
CA LEU A 122 -7.71 -15.51 6.83
C LEU A 122 -9.10 -16.10 7.09
N THR A 123 -9.84 -15.49 7.98
CA THR A 123 -11.18 -15.96 8.35
C THR A 123 -12.21 -14.94 7.89
N LEU A 124 -13.25 -15.40 7.19
CA LEU A 124 -14.39 -14.56 6.88
C LEU A 124 -15.11 -14.20 8.19
N VAL A 125 -15.22 -12.91 8.48
CA VAL A 125 -15.79 -12.43 9.75
C VAL A 125 -17.17 -11.81 9.54
N SER A 126 -17.51 -11.35 8.35
CA SER A 126 -18.73 -10.58 8.15
C SER A 126 -19.68 -11.12 7.11
N GLU A 127 -20.88 -10.64 7.19
CA GLU A 127 -22.14 -11.27 6.88
C GLU A 127 -22.75 -10.84 5.55
N SER A 128 -22.26 -9.80 4.89
CA SER A 128 -22.97 -9.30 3.72
C SER A 128 -22.10 -9.20 2.49
N ALA A 129 -22.71 -9.52 1.39
CA ALA A 129 -22.22 -9.16 0.08
C ALA A 129 -22.12 -7.63 -0.04
N LEU A 130 -21.20 -7.18 -0.87
CA LEU A 130 -21.10 -5.77 -1.22
C LEU A 130 -22.46 -5.29 -1.75
N GLY A 131 -23.01 -4.31 -1.08
CA GLY A 131 -24.32 -3.77 -1.40
C GLY A 131 -24.36 -2.95 -2.70
N THR A 132 -25.52 -2.47 -3.06
CA THR A 132 -25.68 -1.55 -4.18
C THR A 132 -24.90 -0.28 -3.94
N SER A 133 -24.11 0.11 -4.90
CA SER A 133 -23.38 1.36 -4.84
C SER A 133 -24.33 2.56 -4.79
N VAL A 134 -23.98 3.53 -3.96
CA VAL A 134 -24.78 4.72 -3.73
C VAL A 134 -23.95 5.95 -4.12
N TYR A 135 -24.55 6.87 -4.84
CA TYR A 135 -23.91 8.11 -5.27
C TYR A 135 -23.52 9.00 -4.08
N PRO A 136 -22.50 9.85 -4.22
CA PRO A 136 -22.15 10.85 -3.23
C PRO A 136 -23.39 11.65 -2.78
N GLY A 137 -23.66 11.67 -1.48
CA GLY A 137 -24.85 12.30 -0.91
C GLY A 137 -26.01 11.38 -0.58
N MET A 138 -25.94 10.11 -0.97
CA MET A 138 -26.80 9.05 -0.42
C MET A 138 -26.04 8.28 0.67
N GLU A 139 -26.75 7.72 1.64
CA GLU A 139 -26.11 6.89 2.65
C GLU A 139 -25.55 5.64 1.97
N ALA A 140 -24.23 5.49 2.02
CA ALA A 140 -23.57 4.27 1.60
C ALA A 140 -24.07 3.12 2.49
N THR A 141 -24.45 2.01 1.89
CA THR A 141 -24.67 0.80 2.68
C THR A 141 -23.33 0.39 3.26
N ASN A 142 -23.27 0.12 4.57
CA ASN A 142 -22.06 -0.36 5.25
C ASN A 142 -21.78 -1.85 4.95
N ASP A 143 -22.31 -2.36 3.87
CA ASP A 143 -22.13 -3.75 3.49
C ASP A 143 -20.69 -3.98 3.03
N GLN A 144 -19.99 -4.83 3.75
CA GLN A 144 -18.62 -5.20 3.46
C GLN A 144 -18.38 -6.68 3.76
N VAL A 145 -17.49 -7.27 3.01
CA VAL A 145 -16.93 -8.59 3.30
C VAL A 145 -15.59 -8.40 4.00
N VAL A 146 -15.41 -8.99 5.17
CA VAL A 146 -14.21 -8.82 5.99
C VAL A 146 -13.50 -10.14 6.20
N PHE A 147 -12.19 -10.11 6.02
CA PHE A 147 -11.28 -11.21 6.34
C PHE A 147 -10.25 -10.72 7.33
N GLU A 148 -9.88 -11.57 8.29
CA GLU A 148 -8.87 -11.25 9.29
C GLU A 148 -7.86 -12.40 9.42
N THR A 149 -6.59 -12.05 9.63
CA THR A 149 -5.60 -13.05 10.06
C THR A 149 -5.82 -13.41 11.53
N ASN A 150 -5.23 -14.50 11.97
CA ASN A 150 -4.96 -14.65 13.40
C ASN A 150 -4.02 -13.52 13.84
N VAL A 151 -4.05 -13.24 15.15
CA VAL A 151 -3.10 -12.32 15.78
C VAL A 151 -1.67 -12.84 15.58
N PHE A 152 -0.77 -11.99 15.15
CA PHE A 152 0.64 -12.34 15.00
C PHE A 152 1.31 -12.50 16.37
N THR A 153 2.10 -13.55 16.51
CA THR A 153 2.83 -13.86 17.76
C THR A 153 4.25 -13.29 17.78
N THR A 154 4.66 -12.67 16.71
CA THR A 154 5.91 -11.94 16.53
C THR A 154 5.68 -10.85 15.49
N ASP A 155 6.53 -9.85 15.45
CA ASP A 155 6.53 -8.84 14.41
C ASP A 155 6.52 -9.47 13.02
N PHE A 156 5.64 -9.01 12.16
CA PHE A 156 5.52 -9.50 10.81
C PHE A 156 5.74 -8.35 9.81
N ARG A 157 6.69 -8.53 8.89
CA ARG A 157 7.06 -7.50 7.92
C ARG A 157 6.81 -7.97 6.51
N PHE A 158 6.20 -7.10 5.72
CA PHE A 158 6.03 -7.31 4.29
C PHE A 158 6.13 -6.00 3.51
N GLY A 159 6.45 -6.09 2.24
CA GLY A 159 6.57 -4.92 1.36
C GLY A 159 6.41 -5.31 -0.10
N GLY A 160 6.31 -4.32 -0.98
CA GLY A 160 6.14 -4.52 -2.41
C GLY A 160 4.75 -4.10 -2.87
N LEU A 161 4.27 -4.79 -3.88
CA LEU A 161 2.95 -4.61 -4.49
C LEU A 161 2.10 -5.84 -4.15
N PRO A 162 1.38 -5.84 -3.02
CA PRO A 162 0.50 -6.95 -2.67
C PRO A 162 -0.54 -7.17 -3.76
N GLN A 163 -0.90 -8.42 -4.00
CA GLN A 163 -1.88 -8.80 -5.01
C GLN A 163 -3.05 -9.53 -4.36
N LEU A 164 -4.25 -9.16 -4.75
CA LEU A 164 -5.47 -9.81 -4.33
C LEU A 164 -6.14 -10.45 -5.54
N HIS A 165 -6.20 -11.76 -5.54
CA HIS A 165 -6.88 -12.51 -6.57
C HIS A 165 -8.21 -13.01 -6.01
N LEU A 166 -9.30 -12.51 -6.56
CA LEU A 166 -10.67 -12.84 -6.12
C LEU A 166 -11.41 -13.61 -7.20
N ASP A 167 -12.05 -14.70 -6.82
CA ASP A 167 -13.10 -15.30 -7.63
C ASP A 167 -14.41 -14.65 -7.26
N VAL A 168 -14.94 -13.84 -8.18
CA VAL A 168 -16.15 -13.05 -7.96
C VAL A 168 -17.24 -13.40 -8.96
N THR A 169 -18.47 -13.42 -8.50
CA THR A 169 -19.65 -13.64 -9.35
C THR A 169 -20.50 -12.38 -9.35
N PRO A 170 -20.36 -11.50 -10.36
CA PRO A 170 -21.10 -10.25 -10.43
C PRO A 170 -22.58 -10.51 -10.74
N ALA A 171 -23.49 -9.81 -10.07
CA ALA A 171 -24.91 -9.84 -10.37
C ALA A 171 -25.30 -9.01 -11.62
N GLY A 172 -24.41 -8.09 -12.03
CA GLY A 172 -24.61 -7.18 -13.17
C GLY A 172 -23.47 -7.21 -14.20
N PRO A 173 -23.56 -6.41 -15.28
CA PRO A 173 -22.58 -6.39 -16.37
C PRO A 173 -21.31 -5.59 -16.04
N GLY A 174 -21.13 -5.18 -14.81
CA GLY A 174 -19.99 -4.42 -14.30
C GLY A 174 -20.02 -4.41 -12.79
N GLY A 175 -19.33 -3.46 -12.20
CA GLY A 175 -19.22 -3.26 -10.77
C GLY A 175 -17.81 -2.85 -10.39
N SER A 176 -17.65 -2.43 -9.15
CA SER A 176 -16.38 -1.98 -8.61
C SER A 176 -16.09 -2.68 -7.31
N ILE A 177 -14.81 -2.93 -7.05
CA ILE A 177 -14.32 -3.46 -5.79
C ILE A 177 -13.27 -2.50 -5.24
N TYR A 178 -13.47 -2.09 -4.00
CA TYR A 178 -12.47 -1.44 -3.16
C TYR A 178 -12.02 -2.41 -2.08
N ALA A 179 -10.75 -2.72 -2.08
CA ALA A 179 -10.12 -3.56 -1.06
C ALA A 179 -9.31 -2.69 -0.12
N LEU A 180 -9.65 -2.67 1.15
CA LEU A 180 -8.96 -1.94 2.20
C LEU A 180 -8.18 -2.91 3.08
N MET A 181 -6.88 -2.65 3.25
CA MET A 181 -6.04 -3.40 4.18
C MET A 181 -5.70 -2.53 5.38
N GLU A 182 -5.90 -3.09 6.57
CA GLU A 182 -5.71 -2.41 7.84
C GLU A 182 -4.82 -3.24 8.78
N ASP A 183 -3.98 -2.58 9.57
CA ASP A 183 -3.32 -3.11 10.75
C ASP A 183 -4.21 -2.87 11.96
N CYS A 184 -4.65 -3.92 12.61
CA CYS A 184 -5.57 -3.82 13.74
C CYS A 184 -4.94 -4.38 15.02
N SER A 185 -5.00 -3.60 16.11
CA SER A 185 -4.63 -4.05 17.46
C SER A 185 -5.57 -5.13 17.98
N ALA A 186 -5.22 -5.74 19.11
CA ALA A 186 -6.08 -6.69 19.82
C ALA A 186 -7.43 -6.07 20.23
N ASP A 187 -7.48 -4.76 20.47
CA ASP A 187 -8.69 -4.01 20.83
C ASP A 187 -9.50 -3.56 19.61
N ASN A 188 -9.10 -4.00 18.40
CA ASN A 188 -9.69 -3.62 17.11
C ASN A 188 -9.55 -2.13 16.78
N GLU A 189 -8.54 -1.46 17.29
CA GLU A 189 -8.12 -0.18 16.77
C GLU A 189 -7.33 -0.42 15.50
N CYS A 190 -7.88 0.03 14.36
CA CYS A 190 -7.35 -0.27 13.04
C CYS A 190 -6.77 0.97 12.38
N ILE A 191 -5.64 0.78 11.71
CA ILE A 191 -4.94 1.81 10.94
C ILE A 191 -4.84 1.35 9.51
N HIS A 192 -5.23 2.22 8.57
CA HIS A 192 -5.10 1.99 7.14
C HIS A 192 -3.63 1.81 6.74
N ILE A 193 -3.31 0.71 6.07
CA ILE A 193 -1.97 0.43 5.55
C ILE A 193 -1.91 0.38 4.02
N GLY A 194 -3.03 0.24 3.35
CA GLY A 194 -3.10 0.30 1.90
C GLY A 194 -4.46 -0.09 1.35
N HIS A 195 -4.66 0.19 0.08
CA HIS A 195 -5.88 -0.17 -0.63
C HIS A 195 -5.60 -0.57 -2.07
N ALA A 196 -6.59 -1.23 -2.67
CA ALA A 196 -6.64 -1.52 -4.10
C ALA A 196 -8.04 -1.25 -4.63
N ILE A 197 -8.13 -0.82 -5.88
CA ILE A 197 -9.38 -0.52 -6.55
C ILE A 197 -9.47 -1.27 -7.87
N MET A 198 -10.67 -1.70 -8.25
CA MET A 198 -10.89 -2.35 -9.53
C MET A 198 -12.30 -2.09 -10.05
N ASP A 199 -12.39 -1.73 -11.31
CA ASP A 199 -13.58 -1.90 -12.11
C ASP A 199 -13.55 -3.32 -12.70
N LEU A 200 -14.59 -4.11 -12.48
CA LEU A 200 -14.64 -5.51 -12.91
C LEU A 200 -14.53 -5.68 -14.43
N ARG A 201 -14.78 -4.62 -15.20
CA ARG A 201 -14.53 -4.60 -16.65
C ARG A 201 -13.05 -4.68 -17.02
N TYR A 202 -12.15 -4.58 -16.05
CA TYR A 202 -10.69 -4.74 -16.17
C TYR A 202 -10.16 -5.84 -15.25
N HIS A 203 -10.99 -6.86 -14.98
CA HIS A 203 -10.72 -7.88 -13.97
C HIS A 203 -9.43 -8.72 -14.19
N GLU A 204 -8.91 -8.79 -15.40
CA GLU A 204 -7.63 -9.45 -15.66
C GLU A 204 -6.41 -8.56 -15.35
N GLY A 205 -6.65 -7.31 -14.97
CA GLY A 205 -5.63 -6.28 -14.81
C GLY A 205 -5.31 -5.59 -16.15
N GLY A 206 -4.58 -4.48 -16.07
CA GLY A 206 -4.20 -3.71 -17.26
C GLY A 206 -5.31 -2.78 -17.76
N THR A 207 -5.27 -2.47 -19.04
CA THR A 207 -6.11 -1.42 -19.68
C THR A 207 -7.10 -1.97 -20.71
N GLU A 208 -7.19 -3.29 -20.86
CA GLU A 208 -8.08 -3.91 -21.82
C GLU A 208 -9.45 -4.20 -21.21
N TYR A 209 -10.49 -3.73 -21.89
CA TYR A 209 -11.87 -3.97 -21.48
C TYR A 209 -12.26 -5.44 -21.67
N GLN A 210 -12.77 -6.05 -20.61
CA GLN A 210 -13.34 -7.38 -20.63
C GLN A 210 -14.87 -7.34 -20.47
N ASN A 211 -15.55 -8.30 -21.07
CA ASN A 211 -16.98 -8.43 -20.94
C ASN A 211 -17.34 -9.17 -19.65
N VAL A 212 -18.07 -8.50 -18.78
CA VAL A 212 -18.59 -9.08 -17.54
C VAL A 212 -19.97 -9.64 -17.81
N ILE A 213 -20.16 -10.95 -17.61
CA ILE A 213 -21.42 -11.63 -17.81
C ILE A 213 -22.07 -11.87 -16.45
N PRO A 214 -23.29 -11.32 -16.19
CA PRO A 214 -23.97 -11.53 -14.92
C PRO A 214 -24.11 -13.01 -14.56
N GLY A 215 -23.83 -13.35 -13.31
CA GLY A 215 -23.92 -14.71 -12.78
C GLY A 215 -22.77 -15.65 -13.19
N VAL A 216 -21.78 -15.17 -13.95
CA VAL A 216 -20.59 -15.93 -14.32
C VAL A 216 -19.43 -15.51 -13.44
N THR A 217 -18.81 -16.49 -12.75
CA THR A 217 -17.62 -16.24 -11.93
C THR A 217 -16.44 -15.84 -12.80
N ILE A 218 -15.79 -14.75 -12.41
CA ILE A 218 -14.55 -14.23 -13.03
C ILE A 218 -13.44 -14.17 -12.00
N ARG A 219 -12.19 -14.18 -12.47
CA ARG A 219 -10.99 -13.99 -11.65
C ARG A 219 -10.57 -12.53 -11.69
N ALA A 220 -10.83 -11.78 -10.63
CA ALA A 220 -10.36 -10.42 -10.49
C ALA A 220 -8.92 -10.40 -9.91
N LYS A 221 -8.00 -9.75 -10.64
CA LYS A 221 -6.59 -9.61 -10.25
C LYS A 221 -6.34 -8.16 -9.87
N MET A 222 -6.42 -7.87 -8.59
CA MET A 222 -6.20 -6.54 -8.04
C MET A 222 -4.76 -6.41 -7.54
N GLU A 223 -4.16 -5.26 -7.73
CA GLU A 223 -2.86 -4.91 -7.15
C GLU A 223 -3.04 -3.73 -6.20
N PHE A 224 -2.54 -3.88 -4.97
CA PHE A 224 -2.46 -2.79 -4.02
C PHE A 224 -1.37 -1.81 -4.42
N PHE A 225 -1.50 -0.57 -3.99
CA PHE A 225 -0.39 0.36 -4.09
C PHE A 225 0.84 -0.19 -3.35
N ALA A 226 2.01 0.24 -3.83
CA ALA A 226 3.26 -0.16 -3.19
C ALA A 226 3.24 0.25 -1.71
N MET A 227 3.66 -0.66 -0.84
CA MET A 227 3.66 -0.43 0.60
C MET A 227 4.78 -1.16 1.30
N ASP A 228 5.21 -0.63 2.43
CA ASP A 228 6.16 -1.26 3.32
C ASP A 228 5.63 -1.23 4.74
N VAL A 229 5.42 -2.40 5.32
CA VAL A 229 4.57 -2.57 6.49
C VAL A 229 5.25 -3.44 7.54
N LEU A 230 5.19 -2.97 8.78
CA LEU A 230 5.41 -3.75 9.99
C LEU A 230 4.08 -3.90 10.72
N ILE A 231 3.63 -5.13 10.89
CA ILE A 231 2.53 -5.52 11.79
C ILE A 231 3.17 -5.98 13.10
N PRO A 232 2.97 -5.28 14.21
CA PRO A 232 3.56 -5.66 15.50
C PRO A 232 3.01 -6.98 16.04
N GLU A 233 3.77 -7.61 16.93
CA GLU A 233 3.24 -8.68 17.78
C GLU A 233 1.94 -8.23 18.47
N GLY A 234 0.96 -9.09 18.52
CA GLY A 234 -0.35 -8.79 19.11
C GLY A 234 -1.35 -8.12 18.14
N HIS A 235 -0.93 -7.77 16.94
CA HIS A 235 -1.80 -7.20 15.91
C HIS A 235 -2.22 -8.24 14.87
N LYS A 236 -3.15 -7.87 14.00
CA LYS A 236 -3.66 -8.69 12.89
C LYS A 236 -3.84 -7.84 11.64
N ILE A 237 -3.79 -8.46 10.48
CA ILE A 237 -4.21 -7.85 9.22
C ILE A 237 -5.72 -8.06 9.07
N LYS A 238 -6.43 -6.97 8.76
CA LYS A 238 -7.83 -6.99 8.35
C LYS A 238 -7.92 -6.55 6.90
N LEU A 239 -8.62 -7.31 6.09
CA LEU A 239 -8.94 -7.03 4.70
C LEU A 239 -10.44 -6.85 4.56
N SER A 240 -10.88 -5.67 4.13
CA SER A 240 -12.29 -5.36 3.89
C SER A 240 -12.52 -5.15 2.40
N LEU A 241 -13.54 -5.78 1.84
CA LEU A 241 -13.99 -5.59 0.46
C LEU A 241 -15.30 -4.81 0.46
N ARG A 242 -15.38 -3.77 -0.36
CA ARG A 242 -16.53 -2.86 -0.49
C ARG A 242 -16.77 -2.54 -1.96
N ASP A 243 -17.94 -2.01 -2.28
CA ASP A 243 -18.27 -1.49 -3.61
C ASP A 243 -17.91 0.00 -3.79
N ILE A 244 -17.58 0.69 -2.70
CA ILE A 244 -17.26 2.11 -2.66
C ILE A 244 -15.88 2.30 -2.06
N GLY A 245 -15.05 3.09 -2.74
CA GLY A 245 -13.69 3.42 -2.34
C GLY A 245 -13.50 4.89 -2.01
N GLU A 246 -14.26 5.42 -1.05
CA GLU A 246 -14.11 6.81 -0.58
C GLU A 246 -14.04 7.81 -1.75
N ASP A 247 -12.98 8.64 -1.82
CA ASP A 247 -12.80 9.62 -2.89
C ASP A 247 -12.24 9.02 -4.21
N TYR A 248 -11.78 7.76 -4.19
CA TYR A 248 -11.05 7.18 -5.32
C TYR A 248 -11.92 6.41 -6.29
N LEU A 249 -13.03 5.86 -5.82
CA LEU A 249 -13.88 5.04 -6.63
C LEU A 249 -15.33 5.48 -6.46
N PRO A 250 -15.85 6.27 -7.43
CA PRO A 250 -17.26 6.60 -7.42
C PRO A 250 -18.08 5.32 -7.55
N PRO A 251 -19.25 5.27 -6.92
CA PRO A 251 -20.11 4.12 -7.04
C PRO A 251 -20.44 3.80 -8.49
N SER A 252 -20.36 2.53 -8.86
CA SER A 252 -20.79 2.08 -10.18
C SER A 252 -22.32 2.25 -10.30
N THR A 253 -22.77 2.98 -11.31
CA THR A 253 -24.20 3.17 -11.56
C THR A 253 -24.84 1.96 -12.23
N GLU A 254 -24.07 0.95 -12.62
CA GLU A 254 -24.52 -0.06 -13.56
C GLU A 254 -25.03 -1.35 -12.91
N ALA A 255 -24.69 -1.66 -11.66
CA ALA A 255 -25.27 -2.79 -10.96
C ALA A 255 -24.82 -2.93 -9.50
N ALA A 256 -25.69 -3.52 -8.69
CA ALA A 256 -25.31 -4.18 -7.45
C ALA A 256 -24.31 -5.30 -7.74
N VAL A 257 -23.19 -5.29 -7.08
CA VAL A 257 -22.24 -6.39 -7.16
C VAL A 257 -22.44 -7.24 -5.92
N ASP A 258 -23.19 -8.33 -6.06
CA ASP A 258 -23.07 -9.42 -5.11
C ASP A 258 -21.72 -10.08 -5.39
N ILE A 259 -20.81 -10.00 -4.47
CA ILE A 259 -19.54 -10.70 -4.55
C ILE A 259 -19.67 -11.98 -3.75
N ASP A 260 -19.76 -13.09 -4.46
CA ASP A 260 -19.51 -14.39 -3.86
C ASP A 260 -17.99 -14.64 -3.92
N VAL A 261 -17.33 -14.56 -2.77
CA VAL A 261 -15.89 -14.83 -2.67
C VAL A 261 -15.72 -16.32 -2.42
N SER A 262 -15.46 -17.05 -3.47
CA SER A 262 -15.30 -18.49 -3.40
C SER A 262 -13.85 -18.94 -3.17
N GLY A 263 -13.69 -20.21 -2.84
CA GLY A 263 -12.56 -20.85 -2.19
C GLY A 263 -11.18 -20.83 -2.84
N SER A 264 -10.96 -20.15 -3.98
CA SER A 264 -9.61 -19.96 -4.55
C SER A 264 -9.12 -18.51 -4.47
N SER A 265 -9.88 -17.64 -3.80
CA SER A 265 -9.46 -16.26 -3.54
C SER A 265 -8.26 -16.22 -2.60
N VAL A 266 -7.28 -15.35 -2.90
CA VAL A 266 -6.01 -15.31 -2.17
C VAL A 266 -5.42 -13.91 -2.15
N LEU A 267 -4.91 -13.52 -0.97
CA LEU A 267 -4.02 -12.37 -0.81
C LEU A 267 -2.57 -12.85 -0.90
N ARG A 268 -1.77 -12.21 -1.75
CA ARG A 268 -0.35 -12.48 -1.97
C ARG A 268 0.47 -11.29 -1.51
N ILE A 269 1.43 -11.52 -0.64
CA ILE A 269 2.31 -10.50 -0.09
C ILE A 269 3.77 -10.95 -0.14
N HIS A 270 4.69 -9.99 -0.10
CA HIS A 270 6.13 -10.24 -0.06
C HIS A 270 6.63 -10.07 1.38
N GLU A 271 6.77 -11.17 2.10
CA GLU A 271 7.38 -11.17 3.44
C GLU A 271 8.84 -10.76 3.36
N ILE A 272 9.26 -9.87 4.26
CA ILE A 272 10.62 -9.36 4.35
C ILE A 272 11.35 -10.08 5.48
N ASN A 273 12.47 -10.74 5.14
CA ASN A 273 13.39 -11.25 6.16
C ASN A 273 14.30 -10.12 6.64
N THR A 274 14.26 -9.83 7.93
CA THR A 274 15.00 -8.72 8.54
C THR A 274 16.38 -9.12 9.09
N ASP A 275 16.74 -10.41 9.13
CA ASP A 275 17.97 -10.90 9.76
C ASP A 275 19.26 -10.32 9.16
N GLN A 276 19.20 -9.87 7.90
CA GLN A 276 20.36 -9.32 7.18
C GLN A 276 20.15 -7.88 6.71
N LYS A 277 19.09 -7.20 7.17
CA LYS A 277 18.79 -5.84 6.78
C LYS A 277 19.55 -4.82 7.59
N ILE A 278 19.98 -3.76 6.91
CA ILE A 278 20.64 -2.61 7.54
C ILE A 278 19.56 -1.58 7.84
N PHE A 279 19.25 -1.43 9.12
CA PHE A 279 18.40 -0.36 9.61
C PHE A 279 19.26 0.86 10.00
N PHE A 280 18.71 2.04 9.84
CA PHE A 280 19.38 3.29 10.20
C PHE A 280 18.36 4.34 10.65
N GLU A 281 18.84 5.33 11.37
CA GLU A 281 18.05 6.49 11.78
C GLU A 281 18.53 7.70 10.99
N PRO A 282 17.69 8.31 10.13
CA PRO A 282 18.03 9.54 9.45
C PRO A 282 18.07 10.72 10.45
N PRO A 283 18.72 11.85 10.08
CA PRO A 283 18.72 13.03 10.91
C PRO A 283 17.30 13.49 11.28
N VAL A 284 17.05 13.69 12.56
CA VAL A 284 15.71 14.01 13.08
C VAL A 284 15.25 15.42 12.70
N CYS A 285 16.18 16.34 12.54
CA CYS A 285 15.93 17.70 12.06
C CYS A 285 17.23 18.41 11.68
N MET A 286 17.18 19.20 10.62
CA MET A 286 18.27 20.07 10.17
C MET A 286 17.96 21.56 10.37
N HIS A 287 16.80 21.92 10.90
CA HIS A 287 16.38 23.30 11.10
C HIS A 287 16.60 23.76 12.54
N GLU A 288 17.02 25.03 12.70
CA GLU A 288 17.19 25.65 14.03
C GLU A 288 15.93 25.60 14.89
N ASP A 289 14.74 25.61 14.26
CA ASP A 289 13.45 25.55 14.93
C ASP A 289 13.16 24.18 15.58
N CYS A 290 13.77 23.10 15.12
CA CYS A 290 13.61 21.77 15.71
C CYS A 290 14.60 21.48 16.86
N LEU A 291 15.60 22.35 17.04
CA LEU A 291 16.61 22.21 18.11
C LEU A 291 16.20 22.91 19.41
N SER A 292 15.00 23.49 19.46
CA SER A 292 14.49 24.32 20.57
C SER A 292 13.45 23.65 21.47
N GLU A 293 13.23 22.33 21.36
CA GLU A 293 12.37 21.59 22.30
C GLU A 293 13.15 20.67 23.22
#